data_c4f3f48b1130e141506d176c0a67a930
#
_entry.id   c4f3f48b1130e141506d176c0a67a930
#
_cell.length_a   1.000
_cell.length_b   1.000
_cell.length_c   1.000
_cell.angle_alpha   90.00
_cell.angle_beta   90.00
_cell.angle_gamma   90.00
#
_symmetry.space_group_name_H-M   'P 1'
#
loop_
_entity.id
_entity.type
_entity.pdbx_description
1 polymer ?
#
loop_
_entity_poly.entity_id
_entity_poly.type
_entity_poly.pdbx_seq_one_letter_code
_entity_poly.pdbx_strand_id
1 'polypeptide(L)'
;DCLTCAANGDCELQDMAGAVGLREVRYGFDGANHVFARNADGSSNHRYKATDTSNPYFTFDASRCIMCSRCVRACDDIQGTFALTIDGRGFASHISPGMNEQFLASECVSCGACVQACPTSSLIENSIIEMGQPEHTVLTTCAYCGVGCTFKAEMQGEQVVRMVPYKHGGANEGHSCVKGRFAFGYATHKDRILTPM
;
A
#
# COMPACT_ATOMS: atom_id res chain seq x y z
N ASP A 1 3.02 13.71 -12.33
CA ASP A 1 2.67 13.50 -10.91
C ASP A 1 3.64 12.58 -10.17
N CYS A 2 4.53 11.85 -10.87
CA CYS A 2 5.54 11.01 -10.19
C CYS A 2 6.47 11.82 -9.29
N LEU A 3 6.84 13.05 -9.67
CA LEU A 3 7.73 13.90 -8.89
C LEU A 3 7.14 14.34 -7.53
N THR A 4 5.83 14.33 -7.39
CA THR A 4 5.12 14.68 -6.14
C THR A 4 4.56 13.46 -5.42
N CYS A 5 4.85 12.26 -5.92
CA CYS A 5 4.36 11.01 -5.36
C CYS A 5 5.25 10.55 -4.20
N ALA A 6 4.66 10.14 -3.08
CA ALA A 6 5.40 9.62 -1.94
C ALA A 6 6.19 8.33 -2.25
N ALA A 7 5.81 7.58 -3.30
CA ALA A 7 6.54 6.40 -3.77
C ALA A 7 7.57 6.71 -4.88
N ASN A 8 7.88 7.98 -5.15
CA ASN A 8 8.89 8.31 -6.15
C ASN A 8 10.27 7.76 -5.73
N GLY A 9 10.87 6.97 -6.60
CA GLY A 9 12.13 6.27 -6.33
C GLY A 9 11.99 4.89 -5.64
N ASP A 10 10.78 4.51 -5.21
CA ASP A 10 10.43 3.17 -4.69
C ASP A 10 9.10 2.73 -5.34
N CYS A 11 9.09 2.59 -6.65
CA CYS A 11 7.87 2.31 -7.43
C CYS A 11 8.16 1.31 -8.55
N GLU A 12 7.60 0.10 -8.42
CA GLU A 12 7.78 -0.96 -9.42
C GLU A 12 7.31 -0.54 -10.82
N LEU A 13 6.30 0.34 -10.92
CA LEU A 13 5.85 0.87 -12.20
C LEU A 13 6.94 1.73 -12.88
N GLN A 14 7.65 2.56 -12.11
CA GLN A 14 8.78 3.35 -12.64
C GLN A 14 9.94 2.44 -13.08
N ASP A 15 10.24 1.42 -12.28
CA ASP A 15 11.29 0.44 -12.60
C ASP A 15 10.97 -0.31 -13.89
N MET A 16 9.74 -0.76 -14.05
CA MET A 16 9.28 -1.44 -15.26
C MET A 16 9.28 -0.53 -16.48
N ALA A 17 8.86 0.73 -16.33
CA ALA A 17 8.93 1.71 -17.41
C ALA A 17 10.39 1.94 -17.87
N GLY A 18 11.32 2.02 -16.91
CA GLY A 18 12.75 2.09 -17.17
C GLY A 18 13.29 0.85 -17.88
N ALA A 19 12.93 -0.34 -17.39
CA ALA A 19 13.38 -1.62 -17.94
C ALA A 19 12.94 -1.84 -19.40
N VAL A 20 11.73 -1.40 -19.76
CA VAL A 20 11.24 -1.48 -21.16
C VAL A 20 11.66 -0.28 -22.03
N GLY A 21 12.44 0.64 -21.48
CA GLY A 21 12.93 1.81 -22.19
C GLY A 21 11.86 2.81 -22.61
N LEU A 22 10.75 2.89 -21.87
CA LEU A 22 9.67 3.84 -22.15
C LEU A 22 10.15 5.28 -21.97
N ARG A 23 10.09 6.08 -23.02
CA ARG A 23 10.54 7.49 -23.02
C ARG A 23 9.40 8.48 -23.22
N GLU A 24 8.30 8.03 -23.78
CA GLU A 24 7.15 8.87 -24.12
C GLU A 24 5.86 8.07 -24.04
N VAL A 25 4.74 8.75 -23.92
CA VAL A 25 3.40 8.14 -23.91
C VAL A 25 2.98 7.85 -25.35
N ARG A 26 2.88 6.55 -25.71
CA ARG A 26 2.61 6.11 -27.08
C ARG A 26 1.30 6.64 -27.66
N TYR A 27 0.26 6.70 -26.85
CA TYR A 27 -1.09 7.05 -27.30
C TYR A 27 -1.51 8.46 -26.91
N GLY A 28 -0.55 9.28 -26.46
CA GLY A 28 -0.83 10.59 -25.92
C GLY A 28 -1.38 10.55 -24.49
N PHE A 29 -1.48 11.71 -23.89
CA PHE A 29 -2.05 11.90 -22.55
C PHE A 29 -2.89 13.17 -22.58
N ASP A 30 -4.19 13.04 -22.38
CA ASP A 30 -5.13 14.18 -22.38
C ASP A 30 -5.26 14.86 -21.02
N GLY A 31 -4.50 14.41 -20.04
CA GLY A 31 -4.55 14.94 -18.68
C GLY A 31 -5.73 14.43 -17.86
N ALA A 32 -6.60 13.59 -18.45
CA ALA A 32 -7.73 13.04 -17.76
C ALA A 32 -7.46 11.60 -17.30
N ASN A 33 -7.62 11.35 -16.03
CA ASN A 33 -7.75 10.00 -15.50
C ASN A 33 -9.23 9.63 -15.50
N HIS A 34 -9.59 8.42 -15.98
CA HIS A 34 -10.99 7.96 -16.06
C HIS A 34 -11.70 7.98 -14.69
N VAL A 35 -10.95 7.85 -13.59
CA VAL A 35 -11.48 7.98 -12.21
C VAL A 35 -11.91 9.42 -11.91
N PHE A 36 -11.32 10.41 -12.60
CA PHE A 36 -11.63 11.83 -12.44
C PHE A 36 -12.37 12.41 -13.64
N ALA A 37 -12.85 11.59 -14.57
CA ALA A 37 -13.62 12.07 -15.70
C ALA A 37 -14.79 12.95 -15.23
N ARG A 38 -14.98 14.09 -15.88
CA ARG A 38 -16.08 15.00 -15.61
C ARG A 38 -17.22 14.76 -16.60
N ASN A 39 -18.43 14.91 -16.15
CA ASN A 39 -19.59 14.97 -17.00
C ASN A 39 -19.54 16.24 -17.88
N ALA A 40 -20.36 16.28 -18.93
CA ALA A 40 -20.44 17.45 -19.82
C ALA A 40 -20.87 18.75 -19.08
N ASP A 41 -21.55 18.63 -17.96
CA ASP A 41 -21.97 19.73 -17.08
C ASP A 41 -20.89 20.19 -16.09
N GLY A 42 -19.68 19.58 -16.17
CA GLY A 42 -18.56 19.88 -15.28
C GLY A 42 -18.64 19.22 -13.91
N SER A 43 -19.73 18.49 -13.59
CA SER A 43 -19.83 17.70 -12.39
C SER A 43 -18.85 16.54 -12.40
N SER A 44 -18.40 16.12 -11.21
CA SER A 44 -17.53 14.95 -11.09
C SER A 44 -18.32 13.68 -11.43
N ASN A 45 -17.83 12.89 -12.38
CA ASN A 45 -18.37 11.59 -12.70
C ASN A 45 -17.95 10.52 -11.69
N HIS A 46 -17.54 10.94 -10.50
CA HIS A 46 -17.06 10.03 -9.47
C HIS A 46 -18.21 9.21 -8.90
N ARG A 47 -18.27 7.97 -9.31
CA ARG A 47 -18.96 6.94 -8.53
C ARG A 47 -18.19 6.60 -7.24
N TYR A 48 -16.95 7.06 -7.12
CA TYR A 48 -16.01 6.62 -6.09
C TYR A 48 -15.30 7.82 -5.47
N LYS A 49 -15.04 7.75 -4.19
CA LYS A 49 -14.08 8.64 -3.56
C LYS A 49 -12.71 8.37 -4.18
N ALA A 50 -12.05 9.40 -4.69
CA ALA A 50 -10.74 9.26 -5.31
C ALA A 50 -9.69 8.71 -4.33
N THR A 51 -9.80 9.09 -3.07
CA THR A 51 -8.86 8.72 -2.01
C THR A 51 -9.63 8.28 -0.77
N ASP A 52 -9.31 7.09 -0.27
CA ASP A 52 -9.82 6.54 0.98
C ASP A 52 -8.71 6.55 2.03
N THR A 53 -8.90 7.35 3.07
CA THR A 53 -8.01 7.48 4.23
C THR A 53 -8.64 6.91 5.49
N SER A 54 -9.69 6.11 5.38
CA SER A 54 -10.41 5.56 6.52
C SER A 54 -9.59 4.54 7.31
N ASN A 55 -8.69 3.80 6.62
CA ASN A 55 -7.83 2.86 7.31
C ASN A 55 -6.69 3.59 8.04
N PRO A 56 -6.45 3.31 9.34
CA PRO A 56 -5.44 4.02 10.12
C PRO A 56 -3.99 3.76 9.68
N TYR A 57 -3.74 2.72 8.88
CA TYR A 57 -2.39 2.28 8.55
C TYR A 57 -1.97 2.57 7.12
N PHE A 58 -2.91 2.70 6.22
CA PHE A 58 -2.64 2.95 4.80
C PHE A 58 -3.73 3.77 4.14
N THR A 59 -3.36 4.42 3.05
CA THR A 59 -4.26 5.21 2.20
C THR A 59 -4.45 4.50 0.87
N PHE A 60 -5.67 4.54 0.33
CA PHE A 60 -5.99 4.07 -1.00
C PHE A 60 -6.35 5.25 -1.91
N ASP A 61 -5.57 5.45 -2.97
CA ASP A 61 -5.79 6.45 -4.01
C ASP A 61 -6.08 5.75 -5.33
N ALA A 62 -7.35 5.67 -5.69
CA ALA A 62 -7.80 5.02 -6.91
C ALA A 62 -7.25 5.68 -8.19
N SER A 63 -6.87 6.97 -8.14
CA SER A 63 -6.32 7.69 -9.30
C SER A 63 -4.97 7.14 -9.77
N ARG A 64 -4.26 6.45 -8.89
CA ARG A 64 -2.95 5.82 -9.17
C ARG A 64 -3.05 4.34 -9.49
N CYS A 65 -4.27 3.81 -9.52
CA CYS A 65 -4.52 2.39 -9.76
C CYS A 65 -4.38 2.05 -11.25
N ILE A 66 -3.57 1.05 -11.55
CA ILE A 66 -3.39 0.51 -12.91
C ILE A 66 -4.21 -0.77 -13.17
N MET A 67 -5.16 -1.09 -12.30
CA MET A 67 -6.05 -2.26 -12.43
C MET A 67 -5.32 -3.60 -12.59
N CYS A 68 -4.15 -3.76 -11.99
CA CYS A 68 -3.35 -4.99 -12.09
C CYS A 68 -3.90 -6.17 -11.28
N SER A 69 -4.92 -5.97 -10.45
CA SER A 69 -5.61 -6.95 -9.60
C SER A 69 -4.72 -7.65 -8.55
N ARG A 70 -3.46 -7.23 -8.34
CA ARG A 70 -2.57 -7.85 -7.35
C ARG A 70 -3.11 -7.74 -5.92
N CYS A 71 -3.72 -6.60 -5.58
CA CYS A 71 -4.32 -6.38 -4.26
C CYS A 71 -5.53 -7.29 -4.01
N VAL A 72 -6.36 -7.54 -5.02
CA VAL A 72 -7.49 -8.47 -4.93
C VAL A 72 -6.97 -9.87 -4.66
N ARG A 73 -6.05 -10.36 -5.50
CA ARG A 73 -5.44 -11.69 -5.29
C ARG A 73 -4.73 -11.83 -3.94
N ALA A 74 -4.03 -10.79 -3.49
CA ALA A 74 -3.39 -10.81 -2.17
C ALA A 74 -4.42 -10.88 -1.03
N CYS A 75 -5.58 -10.26 -1.19
CA CYS A 75 -6.68 -10.34 -0.24
C CYS A 75 -7.33 -11.73 -0.23
N ASP A 76 -7.51 -12.33 -1.41
CA ASP A 76 -8.18 -13.62 -1.59
C ASP A 76 -7.24 -14.80 -1.31
N ASP A 77 -6.14 -14.91 -2.08
CA ASP A 77 -5.29 -16.11 -2.07
C ASP A 77 -4.38 -16.17 -0.82
N ILE A 78 -3.97 -15.02 -0.28
CA ILE A 78 -3.01 -14.97 0.83
C ILE A 78 -3.74 -14.77 2.16
N GLN A 79 -4.57 -13.73 2.25
CA GLN A 79 -5.26 -13.40 3.50
C GLN A 79 -6.55 -14.19 3.69
N GLY A 80 -7.26 -14.53 2.62
CA GLY A 80 -8.54 -15.27 2.67
C GLY A 80 -9.70 -14.44 3.24
N THR A 81 -9.61 -13.11 3.19
CA THR A 81 -10.65 -12.22 3.74
C THR A 81 -11.68 -11.80 2.70
N PHE A 82 -11.30 -11.81 1.41
CA PHE A 82 -12.17 -11.42 0.28
C PHE A 82 -12.74 -10.01 0.41
N ALA A 83 -12.02 -9.12 1.12
CA ALA A 83 -12.47 -7.75 1.35
C ALA A 83 -12.34 -6.84 0.11
N LEU A 84 -11.56 -7.25 -0.90
CA LEU A 84 -11.34 -6.49 -2.13
C LEU A 84 -11.91 -7.20 -3.33
N THR A 85 -12.58 -6.45 -4.20
CA THR A 85 -13.10 -6.93 -5.48
C THR A 85 -12.85 -5.92 -6.59
N ILE A 86 -13.13 -6.33 -7.82
CA ILE A 86 -13.23 -5.43 -8.97
C ILE A 86 -14.70 -5.13 -9.17
N ASP A 87 -15.07 -3.88 -9.02
CA ASP A 87 -16.41 -3.39 -9.33
C ASP A 87 -16.43 -2.68 -10.69
N GLY A 88 -17.62 -2.60 -11.31
CA GLY A 88 -17.81 -2.02 -12.62
C GLY A 88 -17.33 -2.91 -13.77
N ARG A 89 -17.29 -2.34 -14.98
CA ARG A 89 -16.85 -3.02 -16.19
C ARG A 89 -16.25 -2.03 -17.20
N GLY A 90 -15.36 -2.55 -18.05
CA GLY A 90 -14.68 -1.73 -19.06
C GLY A 90 -13.90 -0.59 -18.41
N PHE A 91 -14.01 0.62 -18.92
CA PHE A 91 -13.35 1.80 -18.39
C PHE A 91 -13.88 2.26 -17.01
N ALA A 92 -15.03 1.76 -16.58
CA ALA A 92 -15.57 2.03 -15.26
C ALA A 92 -15.10 1.02 -14.20
N SER A 93 -14.27 0.06 -14.55
CA SER A 93 -13.72 -0.91 -13.60
C SER A 93 -12.79 -0.25 -12.61
N HIS A 94 -12.92 -0.61 -11.33
CA HIS A 94 -12.08 -0.11 -10.24
C HIS A 94 -11.99 -1.12 -9.11
N ILE A 95 -10.99 -0.96 -8.26
CA ILE A 95 -10.86 -1.76 -7.05
C ILE A 95 -11.80 -1.18 -5.99
N SER A 96 -12.58 -2.06 -5.38
CA SER A 96 -13.58 -1.70 -4.37
C SER A 96 -13.42 -2.53 -3.11
N PRO A 97 -13.34 -1.90 -1.93
CA PRO A 97 -13.51 -2.59 -0.66
C PRO A 97 -15.00 -2.86 -0.41
N GLY A 98 -15.32 -4.06 0.12
CA GLY A 98 -16.69 -4.45 0.43
C GLY A 98 -17.64 -4.27 -0.74
N MET A 99 -18.77 -3.64 -0.48
CA MET A 99 -19.78 -3.26 -1.48
C MET A 99 -19.61 -1.80 -1.95
N ASN A 100 -18.40 -1.41 -2.31
CA ASN A 100 -18.02 -0.04 -2.65
C ASN A 100 -18.06 0.92 -1.45
N GLU A 101 -17.56 0.43 -0.34
CA GLU A 101 -17.50 1.13 0.94
C GLU A 101 -16.09 1.70 1.18
N GLN A 102 -15.87 2.25 2.37
CA GLN A 102 -14.53 2.59 2.85
C GLN A 102 -13.84 1.34 3.43
N PHE A 103 -12.50 1.29 3.39
CA PHE A 103 -11.75 0.17 3.93
C PHE A 103 -12.12 -0.15 5.38
N LEU A 104 -12.32 0.87 6.23
CA LEU A 104 -12.68 0.66 7.63
C LEU A 104 -14.09 0.11 7.82
N ALA A 105 -15.00 0.36 6.89
CA ALA A 105 -16.38 -0.14 6.93
C ALA A 105 -16.54 -1.53 6.31
N SER A 106 -15.53 -1.99 5.56
CA SER A 106 -15.53 -3.29 4.88
C SER A 106 -15.01 -4.42 5.78
N GLU A 107 -15.01 -5.65 5.26
CA GLU A 107 -14.46 -6.84 5.91
C GLU A 107 -12.91 -6.81 6.07
N CYS A 108 -12.27 -5.69 5.76
CA CYS A 108 -10.83 -5.54 5.79
C CYS A 108 -10.26 -5.71 7.21
N VAL A 109 -9.32 -6.64 7.37
CA VAL A 109 -8.61 -6.90 8.63
C VAL A 109 -7.29 -6.13 8.74
N SER A 110 -7.04 -5.18 7.87
CA SER A 110 -5.85 -4.31 7.86
C SER A 110 -4.51 -5.06 7.86
N CYS A 111 -4.44 -6.25 7.26
CA CYS A 111 -3.20 -7.06 7.24
C CYS A 111 -2.06 -6.44 6.42
N GLY A 112 -2.37 -5.56 5.46
CA GLY A 112 -1.40 -4.91 4.59
C GLY A 112 -0.90 -5.73 3.40
N ALA A 113 -1.43 -6.93 3.16
CA ALA A 113 -1.03 -7.76 2.01
C ALA A 113 -1.27 -7.05 0.67
N CYS A 114 -2.40 -6.35 0.54
CA CYS A 114 -2.72 -5.55 -0.65
C CYS A 114 -1.77 -4.36 -0.84
N VAL A 115 -1.35 -3.72 0.26
CA VAL A 115 -0.38 -2.60 0.23
C VAL A 115 0.97 -3.09 -0.29
N GLN A 116 1.45 -4.23 0.22
CA GLN A 116 2.71 -4.85 -0.21
C GLN A 116 2.68 -5.31 -1.67
N ALA A 117 1.51 -5.77 -2.15
CA ALA A 117 1.34 -6.26 -3.51
C ALA A 117 1.14 -5.14 -4.54
N CYS A 118 0.86 -3.91 -4.10
CA CYS A 118 0.60 -2.79 -5.00
C CYS A 118 1.88 -2.32 -5.68
N PRO A 119 1.95 -2.32 -7.03
CA PRO A 119 3.15 -1.90 -7.76
C PRO A 119 3.25 -0.39 -7.94
N THR A 120 2.27 0.34 -7.43
CA THR A 120 2.20 1.81 -7.50
C THR A 120 1.95 2.37 -6.09
N SER A 121 1.72 3.67 -5.98
CA SER A 121 1.30 4.30 -4.73
C SER A 121 -0.22 4.36 -4.57
N SER A 122 -0.97 3.54 -5.29
CA SER A 122 -2.42 3.47 -5.12
C SER A 122 -2.81 3.00 -3.71
N LEU A 123 -2.08 2.01 -3.20
CA LEU A 123 -2.12 1.59 -1.80
C LEU A 123 -0.75 1.87 -1.19
N ILE A 124 -0.68 2.78 -0.23
CA ILE A 124 0.57 3.22 0.39
C ILE A 124 0.40 3.35 1.90
N GLU A 125 1.43 2.98 2.65
CA GLU A 125 1.43 3.11 4.11
C GLU A 125 1.44 4.58 4.54
N ASN A 126 0.65 4.92 5.55
CA ASN A 126 0.58 6.29 6.08
C ASN A 126 1.93 6.75 6.63
N SER A 127 2.69 5.84 7.23
CA SER A 127 4.05 6.14 7.72
C SER A 127 5.01 6.61 6.62
N ILE A 128 4.90 6.06 5.40
CA ILE A 128 5.68 6.54 4.25
C ILE A 128 5.23 7.94 3.80
N ILE A 129 3.93 8.23 3.88
CA ILE A 129 3.41 9.56 3.55
C ILE A 129 3.92 10.60 4.57
N GLU A 130 3.95 10.23 5.84
CA GLU A 130 4.31 11.12 6.95
C GLU A 130 5.81 11.30 7.11
N MET A 131 6.59 10.23 7.02
CA MET A 131 8.01 10.20 7.33
C MET A 131 8.91 10.22 6.08
N GLY A 132 8.36 9.89 4.91
CA GLY A 132 9.13 9.78 3.67
C GLY A 132 9.78 8.41 3.47
N GLN A 133 10.71 8.35 2.50
CA GLN A 133 11.39 7.10 2.13
C GLN A 133 12.45 6.70 3.15
N PRO A 134 12.60 5.39 3.44
CA PRO A 134 13.62 4.89 4.33
C PRO A 134 15.04 5.07 3.76
N GLU A 135 16.02 5.21 4.65
CA GLU A 135 17.43 5.36 4.30
C GLU A 135 18.18 4.03 4.28
N HIS A 136 17.80 3.12 5.17
CA HIS A 136 18.43 1.81 5.29
C HIS A 136 17.46 0.75 5.82
N THR A 137 17.89 -0.51 5.78
CA THR A 137 17.07 -1.65 6.16
C THR A 137 17.81 -2.55 7.13
N VAL A 138 17.12 -3.03 8.17
CA VAL A 138 17.63 -4.00 9.15
C VAL A 138 16.72 -5.22 9.19
N LEU A 139 17.28 -6.41 9.12
CA LEU A 139 16.52 -7.65 9.35
C LEU A 139 16.25 -7.83 10.84
N THR A 140 14.98 -8.11 11.16
CA THR A 140 14.55 -8.31 12.54
C THR A 140 13.46 -9.39 12.62
N THR A 141 13.22 -9.87 13.83
CA THR A 141 12.13 -10.81 14.14
C THR A 141 11.00 -10.08 14.85
N CYS A 142 9.77 -10.40 14.49
CA CYS A 142 8.57 -9.84 15.13
C CYS A 142 8.55 -10.17 16.63
N ALA A 143 8.26 -9.17 17.46
CA ALA A 143 8.27 -9.31 18.90
C ALA A 143 6.93 -9.79 19.49
N TYR A 144 5.87 -9.96 18.67
CA TYR A 144 4.52 -10.15 19.20
C TYR A 144 4.12 -11.58 19.53
N CYS A 145 4.57 -12.56 18.76
CA CYS A 145 4.15 -13.94 19.00
C CYS A 145 5.22 -14.97 18.60
N GLY A 146 5.00 -16.21 19.00
CA GLY A 146 5.92 -17.33 18.78
C GLY A 146 6.08 -17.82 17.34
N VAL A 147 5.35 -17.26 16.37
CA VAL A 147 5.54 -17.55 14.94
C VAL A 147 6.94 -17.12 14.51
N GLY A 148 7.48 -16.03 15.06
CA GLY A 148 8.83 -15.58 14.76
C GLY A 148 8.99 -15.02 13.33
N CYS A 149 7.96 -14.34 12.81
CA CYS A 149 8.01 -13.73 11.48
C CYS A 149 9.22 -12.83 11.30
N THR A 150 9.94 -13.00 10.19
CA THR A 150 11.08 -12.14 9.84
C THR A 150 10.61 -10.94 9.03
N PHE A 151 11.09 -9.77 9.40
CA PHE A 151 10.81 -8.50 8.74
C PHE A 151 12.09 -7.78 8.31
N LYS A 152 11.97 -6.98 7.29
CA LYS A 152 12.85 -5.85 7.02
C LYS A 152 12.27 -4.64 7.74
N ALA A 153 12.92 -4.18 8.80
CA ALA A 153 12.64 -2.88 9.37
C ALA A 153 13.33 -1.83 8.50
N GLU A 154 12.54 -1.04 7.83
CA GLU A 154 13.02 0.08 7.02
C GLU A 154 13.07 1.33 7.88
N MET A 155 14.24 1.93 7.93
CA MET A 155 14.63 2.91 8.93
C MET A 155 14.95 4.27 8.30
N GLN A 156 14.63 5.34 9.02
CA GLN A 156 15.14 6.69 8.80
C GLN A 156 15.84 7.14 10.08
N GLY A 157 17.18 7.23 10.03
CA GLY A 157 17.97 7.35 11.24
C GLY A 157 17.70 6.19 12.20
N GLU A 158 17.26 6.48 13.43
CA GLU A 158 16.91 5.47 14.44
C GLU A 158 15.40 5.13 14.49
N GLN A 159 14.59 5.74 13.62
CA GLN A 159 13.15 5.52 13.60
C GLN A 159 12.76 4.47 12.57
N VAL A 160 11.83 3.58 12.96
CA VAL A 160 11.22 2.63 12.03
C VAL A 160 10.16 3.36 11.22
N VAL A 161 10.34 3.39 9.90
CA VAL A 161 9.36 3.96 8.96
C VAL A 161 8.31 2.93 8.58
N ARG A 162 8.77 1.71 8.24
CA ARG A 162 7.85 0.63 7.87
C ARG A 162 8.45 -0.74 8.18
N MET A 163 7.58 -1.72 8.40
CA MET A 163 7.94 -3.13 8.59
C MET A 163 7.50 -3.94 7.38
N VAL A 164 8.45 -4.38 6.56
CA VAL A 164 8.17 -5.18 5.35
C VAL A 164 8.44 -6.65 5.64
N PRO A 165 7.45 -7.55 5.47
CA PRO A 165 7.66 -8.97 5.66
C PRO A 165 8.74 -9.50 4.71
N TYR A 166 9.72 -10.24 5.26
CA TYR A 166 10.86 -10.72 4.49
C TYR A 166 10.50 -11.98 3.70
N LYS A 167 10.66 -11.94 2.37
CA LYS A 167 10.27 -13.04 1.47
C LYS A 167 10.98 -14.37 1.75
N HIS A 168 12.20 -14.30 2.28
CA HIS A 168 13.00 -15.49 2.60
C HIS A 168 12.96 -15.83 4.10
N GLY A 169 12.03 -15.24 4.86
CA GLY A 169 11.80 -15.61 6.25
C GLY A 169 11.15 -16.98 6.35
N GLY A 170 11.83 -17.96 6.97
CA GLY A 170 11.38 -19.35 7.00
C GLY A 170 10.05 -19.59 7.71
N ALA A 171 9.62 -18.65 8.58
CA ALA A 171 8.37 -18.77 9.31
C ALA A 171 7.19 -18.08 8.61
N ASN A 172 7.42 -17.10 7.74
CA ASN A 172 6.36 -16.25 7.22
C ASN A 172 6.40 -16.02 5.70
N GLU A 173 7.46 -16.40 5.01
CA GLU A 173 7.58 -16.40 3.54
C GLU A 173 7.06 -15.11 2.87
N GLY A 174 7.33 -13.95 3.49
CA GLY A 174 6.90 -12.65 2.98
C GLY A 174 5.48 -12.23 3.39
N HIS A 175 4.84 -12.91 4.32
CA HIS A 175 3.50 -12.56 4.81
C HIS A 175 3.52 -12.11 6.27
N SER A 176 2.47 -11.45 6.72
CA SER A 176 2.35 -10.99 8.11
C SER A 176 0.92 -10.65 8.49
N CYS A 177 0.67 -10.62 9.79
CA CYS A 177 -0.56 -10.05 10.33
C CYS A 177 -0.41 -8.53 10.55
N VAL A 178 -1.53 -7.87 10.83
CA VAL A 178 -1.60 -6.43 11.13
C VAL A 178 -0.61 -5.99 12.21
N LYS A 179 -0.45 -6.76 13.28
CA LYS A 179 0.42 -6.41 14.41
C LYS A 179 1.89 -6.31 14.00
N GLY A 180 2.40 -7.35 13.33
CA GLY A 180 3.80 -7.36 12.90
C GLY A 180 4.11 -6.24 11.90
N ARG A 181 3.13 -5.93 11.05
CA ARG A 181 3.32 -4.93 10.00
C ARG A 181 3.22 -3.49 10.50
N PHE A 182 2.22 -3.17 11.32
CA PHE A 182 1.90 -1.77 11.62
C PHE A 182 2.10 -1.36 13.07
N ALA A 183 2.20 -2.30 14.00
CA ALA A 183 2.27 -1.96 15.42
C ALA A 183 3.72 -1.80 15.94
N PHE A 184 4.62 -1.24 15.14
CA PHE A 184 6.03 -1.08 15.48
C PHE A 184 6.35 0.17 16.32
N GLY A 185 5.38 1.02 16.61
CA GLY A 185 5.57 2.26 17.38
C GLY A 185 6.18 2.04 18.76
N TYR A 186 6.09 0.84 19.34
CA TYR A 186 6.76 0.52 20.61
C TYR A 186 8.29 0.60 20.51
N ALA A 187 8.87 0.42 19.33
CA ALA A 187 10.32 0.35 19.14
C ALA A 187 11.01 1.68 19.52
N THR A 188 10.35 2.79 19.25
CA THR A 188 10.85 4.15 19.48
C THR A 188 10.01 4.96 20.47
N HIS A 189 9.13 4.27 21.26
CA HIS A 189 8.27 4.95 22.21
C HIS A 189 9.08 5.62 23.32
N LYS A 190 8.72 6.86 23.68
CA LYS A 190 9.44 7.66 24.68
C LYS A 190 9.54 7.03 26.08
N ASP A 191 8.55 6.21 26.44
CA ASP A 191 8.48 5.53 27.73
C ASP A 191 9.13 4.13 27.71
N ARG A 192 9.85 3.80 26.63
CA ARG A 192 10.56 2.53 26.54
C ARG A 192 11.71 2.47 27.52
N ILE A 193 11.81 1.39 28.29
CA ILE A 193 12.93 1.11 29.18
C ILE A 193 14.15 0.75 28.32
N LEU A 194 15.19 1.60 28.36
CA LEU A 194 16.42 1.43 27.57
C LEU A 194 17.60 0.92 28.41
N THR A 195 17.46 0.91 29.74
CA THR A 195 18.52 0.45 30.66
C THR A 195 18.00 -0.68 31.52
N PRO A 196 18.84 -1.66 31.90
CA PRO A 196 18.48 -2.67 32.89
C PRO A 196 18.09 -2.01 34.21
N MET A 197 17.04 -2.53 34.85
CA MET A 197 16.65 -2.11 36.19
C MET A 197 17.29 -3.01 37.24
#